data_70257479432d7e0d38a47a0177a4e9b5
#
_entry.id   70257479432d7e0d38a47a0177a4e9b5
#
_cell.length_a   1.000
_cell.length_b   1.000
_cell.length_c   1.000
_cell.angle_alpha   90.00
_cell.angle_beta   90.00
_cell.angle_gamma   90.00
#
_symmetry.space_group_name_H-M   'P 1'
#
loop_
_entity.id
_entity.type
_entity.pdbx_description
1 polymer ?
#
loop_
_entity_poly.entity_id
_entity_poly.type
_entity_poly.pdbx_seq_one_letter_code
_entity_poly.pdbx_strand_id
1 'polypeptide(L)'
;MSGRLLSHRSVNTPEMTLAQRIWQINWSFVLLIALAGSIGVGMLYSAAGGDIDPWADRQLARLTAGILVMLAVAVTDIRVWLRYAYLLYGIALFLLIVVEIAGDSGMGAQRWLVIRGLSIQPSEMMKITILMALARYFYASRLEDAGRITYLFVPVLMILVPALLVLRQPDLGTATMLLVCGVTILFLAGAKAWMFIAGGLTVIGAAFPIWKYVLHDYQRARLVTFMNPEHDPLGTGYHIIQSKIALGSGGIFGKGYLEGSQSHLSFLPEKHTDFIFTMLAEEFGMVGGLALLGVYLLILLYGFIIALRCRNQFGRLLAMGFIMSFFFMVFVNIAMVMGLIPVVGMPLPLISYGGTSMLTLLFGFGLLMCVYVHRDVRLGPGSADDTL
;
A
#
# COMPACT_ATOMS: atom_id res chain seq x y z
N MET A 1 38.17 46.69 -2.73
CA MET A 1 37.11 46.66 -1.75
C MET A 1 35.78 46.89 -2.47
N SER A 2 35.06 45.86 -2.73
CA SER A 2 33.65 45.96 -3.14
C SER A 2 33.03 44.55 -2.98
N GLY A 3 32.47 44.31 -1.79
CA GLY A 3 31.72 43.10 -1.46
C GLY A 3 30.38 43.11 -2.16
N ARG A 4 30.22 42.33 -3.22
CA ARG A 4 28.92 42.05 -3.79
C ARG A 4 28.16 41.13 -2.86
N LEU A 5 27.25 41.70 -2.09
CA LEU A 5 26.15 41.00 -1.46
C LEU A 5 25.32 40.33 -2.55
N LEU A 6 25.51 39.04 -2.71
CA LEU A 6 24.61 38.19 -3.48
C LEU A 6 23.27 38.17 -2.70
N SER A 7 22.36 39.04 -3.11
CA SER A 7 20.98 39.00 -2.66
C SER A 7 20.43 37.62 -3.08
N HIS A 8 20.07 36.77 -2.12
CA HIS A 8 19.24 35.61 -2.33
C HIS A 8 17.89 36.10 -2.90
N ARG A 9 17.81 36.19 -4.21
CA ARG A 9 16.52 36.24 -4.88
C ARG A 9 15.82 34.92 -4.57
N SER A 10 14.85 34.96 -3.65
CA SER A 10 13.81 33.97 -3.59
C SER A 10 13.13 33.99 -4.97
N VAL A 11 13.38 32.97 -5.77
CA VAL A 11 12.64 32.77 -7.02
C VAL A 11 11.23 32.40 -6.59
N ASN A 12 10.38 33.41 -6.42
CA ASN A 12 8.92 33.24 -6.35
C ASN A 12 8.50 32.59 -7.66
N THR A 13 8.45 31.27 -7.68
CA THR A 13 7.72 30.56 -8.73
C THR A 13 6.25 30.98 -8.57
N PRO A 14 5.63 31.60 -9.58
CA PRO A 14 4.24 32.05 -9.47
C PRO A 14 3.37 30.86 -9.06
N GLU A 15 2.53 31.06 -8.05
CA GLU A 15 1.61 30.04 -7.58
C GLU A 15 0.67 29.66 -8.73
N MET A 16 0.68 28.37 -9.06
CA MET A 16 -0.20 27.83 -10.11
C MET A 16 -1.66 28.02 -9.68
N THR A 17 -2.49 28.56 -10.57
CA THR A 17 -3.94 28.63 -10.37
C THR A 17 -4.55 27.22 -10.35
N LEU A 18 -5.72 27.05 -9.71
CA LEU A 18 -6.42 25.76 -9.68
C LEU A 18 -6.65 25.18 -11.09
N ALA A 19 -7.02 26.03 -12.05
CA ALA A 19 -7.22 25.62 -13.43
C ALA A 19 -5.93 25.04 -14.03
N GLN A 20 -4.78 25.67 -13.81
CA GLN A 20 -3.48 25.19 -14.27
C GLN A 20 -3.10 23.85 -13.64
N ARG A 21 -3.38 23.65 -12.33
CA ARG A 21 -3.13 22.39 -11.65
C ARG A 21 -3.97 21.25 -12.23
N ILE A 22 -5.26 21.51 -12.51
CA ILE A 22 -6.17 20.52 -13.14
C ILE A 22 -5.68 20.13 -14.54
N TRP A 23 -5.22 21.09 -15.34
CA TRP A 23 -4.67 20.83 -16.67
C TRP A 23 -3.36 20.02 -16.65
N GLN A 24 -2.59 20.13 -15.57
CA GLN A 24 -1.34 19.38 -15.39
C GLN A 24 -1.55 17.95 -14.89
N ILE A 25 -2.77 17.54 -14.49
CA ILE A 25 -3.06 16.18 -14.09
C ILE A 25 -2.77 15.23 -15.26
N ASN A 26 -2.10 14.11 -14.96
CA ASN A 26 -1.91 13.04 -15.93
C ASN A 26 -3.18 12.20 -16.05
N TRP A 27 -4.09 12.62 -16.94
CA TRP A 27 -5.38 11.95 -17.15
C TRP A 27 -5.24 10.51 -17.64
N SER A 28 -4.17 10.18 -18.40
CA SER A 28 -3.90 8.79 -18.80
C SER A 28 -3.66 7.89 -17.60
N PHE A 29 -2.98 8.40 -16.57
CA PHE A 29 -2.76 7.66 -15.33
C PHE A 29 -4.06 7.51 -14.51
N VAL A 30 -4.88 8.55 -14.45
CA VAL A 30 -6.22 8.50 -13.81
C VAL A 30 -7.10 7.45 -14.48
N LEU A 31 -7.14 7.43 -15.82
CA LEU A 31 -7.90 6.43 -16.60
C LEU A 31 -7.37 5.00 -16.33
N LEU A 32 -6.07 4.83 -16.22
CA LEU A 32 -5.47 3.51 -15.93
C LEU A 32 -5.88 3.00 -14.54
N ILE A 33 -5.92 3.88 -13.53
CA ILE A 33 -6.39 3.53 -12.17
C ILE A 33 -7.89 3.22 -12.21
N ALA A 34 -8.69 4.03 -12.91
CA ALA A 34 -10.12 3.79 -13.08
C ALA A 34 -10.39 2.47 -13.80
N LEU A 35 -9.60 2.13 -14.84
CA LEU A 35 -9.68 0.84 -15.53
C LEU A 35 -9.41 -0.32 -14.56
N ALA A 36 -8.31 -0.26 -13.78
CA ALA A 36 -8.01 -1.29 -12.79
C ALA A 36 -9.15 -1.45 -11.77
N GLY A 37 -9.67 -0.34 -11.22
CA GLY A 37 -10.79 -0.38 -10.29
C GLY A 37 -12.08 -0.93 -10.93
N SER A 38 -12.34 -0.62 -12.21
CA SER A 38 -13.50 -1.16 -12.94
C SER A 38 -13.40 -2.66 -13.18
N ILE A 39 -12.19 -3.18 -13.45
CA ILE A 39 -11.96 -4.64 -13.51
C ILE A 39 -12.32 -5.26 -12.15
N GLY A 40 -11.93 -4.63 -11.04
CA GLY A 40 -12.29 -5.09 -9.69
C GLY A 40 -13.80 -5.12 -9.45
N VAL A 41 -14.53 -4.08 -9.86
CA VAL A 41 -16.00 -4.05 -9.77
C VAL A 41 -16.62 -5.19 -10.59
N GLY A 42 -16.13 -5.42 -11.81
CA GLY A 42 -16.58 -6.54 -12.66
C GLY A 42 -16.33 -7.91 -12.01
N MET A 43 -15.15 -8.11 -11.40
CA MET A 43 -14.84 -9.36 -10.70
C MET A 43 -15.69 -9.57 -9.46
N LEU A 44 -16.04 -8.50 -8.73
CA LEU A 44 -16.93 -8.58 -7.57
C LEU A 44 -18.38 -8.87 -7.96
N TYR A 45 -18.83 -8.37 -9.11
CA TYR A 45 -20.12 -8.73 -9.70
C TYR A 45 -20.15 -10.23 -10.05
N SER A 46 -19.08 -10.74 -10.64
CA SER A 46 -18.97 -12.18 -10.90
C SER A 46 -18.89 -12.99 -9.61
N ALA A 47 -18.15 -12.53 -8.58
CA ALA A 47 -18.06 -13.19 -7.28
C ALA A 47 -19.41 -13.31 -6.57
N ALA A 48 -20.33 -12.37 -6.84
CA ALA A 48 -21.71 -12.40 -6.36
C ALA A 48 -22.66 -13.29 -7.22
N GLY A 49 -22.14 -13.95 -8.24
CA GLY A 49 -22.97 -14.79 -9.11
C GLY A 49 -23.80 -14.02 -10.13
N GLY A 50 -23.37 -12.82 -10.52
CA GLY A 50 -24.07 -11.95 -11.45
C GLY A 50 -25.05 -11.01 -10.74
N ASP A 51 -24.88 -10.80 -9.43
CA ASP A 51 -25.64 -9.80 -8.68
C ASP A 51 -24.77 -8.58 -8.35
N ILE A 52 -25.37 -7.40 -8.31
CA ILE A 52 -24.68 -6.17 -7.94
C ILE A 52 -24.43 -6.13 -6.42
N ASP A 53 -25.39 -6.62 -5.65
CA ASP A 53 -25.29 -6.77 -4.21
C ASP A 53 -24.55 -8.08 -3.81
N PRO A 54 -23.82 -8.11 -2.73
CA PRO A 54 -23.58 -7.04 -1.75
C PRO A 54 -22.27 -6.29 -1.97
N TRP A 55 -21.47 -6.60 -3.02
CA TRP A 55 -20.09 -6.15 -3.12
C TRP A 55 -19.84 -5.11 -4.22
N ALA A 56 -20.39 -5.32 -5.42
CA ALA A 56 -20.06 -4.51 -6.59
C ALA A 56 -20.58 -3.07 -6.48
N ASP A 57 -21.77 -2.86 -5.95
CA ASP A 57 -22.40 -1.55 -5.70
C ASP A 57 -21.54 -0.70 -4.75
N ARG A 58 -21.19 -1.28 -3.60
CA ARG A 58 -20.37 -0.64 -2.58
C ARG A 58 -18.95 -0.35 -3.07
N GLN A 59 -18.37 -1.25 -3.84
CA GLN A 59 -17.04 -1.05 -4.42
C GLN A 59 -17.05 0.05 -5.47
N LEU A 60 -18.09 0.14 -6.32
CA LEU A 60 -18.26 1.21 -7.30
C LEU A 60 -18.41 2.57 -6.62
N ALA A 61 -19.21 2.65 -5.56
CA ALA A 61 -19.36 3.88 -4.78
C ALA A 61 -18.04 4.32 -4.15
N ARG A 62 -17.27 3.38 -3.58
CA ARG A 62 -15.94 3.63 -2.99
C ARG A 62 -14.91 4.04 -4.04
N LEU A 63 -14.91 3.39 -5.20
CA LEU A 63 -14.03 3.72 -6.32
C LEU A 63 -14.30 5.16 -6.80
N THR A 64 -15.57 5.52 -7.00
CA THR A 64 -15.98 6.85 -7.42
C THR A 64 -15.58 7.91 -6.38
N ALA A 65 -15.94 7.69 -5.12
CA ALA A 65 -15.55 8.58 -4.02
C ALA A 65 -14.02 8.70 -3.88
N GLY A 66 -13.32 7.59 -4.01
CA GLY A 66 -11.86 7.55 -3.93
C GLY A 66 -11.18 8.28 -5.09
N ILE A 67 -11.71 8.19 -6.33
CA ILE A 67 -11.22 8.97 -7.46
C ILE A 67 -11.43 10.47 -7.23
N LEU A 68 -12.57 10.87 -6.68
CA LEU A 68 -12.79 12.28 -6.31
C LEU A 68 -11.79 12.75 -5.24
N VAL A 69 -11.53 11.94 -4.21
CA VAL A 69 -10.50 12.21 -3.21
C VAL A 69 -9.12 12.29 -3.85
N MET A 70 -8.78 11.35 -4.74
CA MET A 70 -7.51 11.35 -5.49
C MET A 70 -7.32 12.65 -6.27
N LEU A 71 -8.33 13.11 -6.99
CA LEU A 71 -8.27 14.37 -7.75
C LEU A 71 -8.19 15.60 -6.83
N ALA A 72 -8.94 15.62 -5.72
CA ALA A 72 -8.85 16.68 -4.73
C ALA A 72 -7.45 16.78 -4.13
N VAL A 73 -6.84 15.65 -3.76
CA VAL A 73 -5.46 15.58 -3.25
C VAL A 73 -4.44 16.01 -4.32
N ALA A 74 -4.64 15.63 -5.58
CA ALA A 74 -3.73 15.95 -6.68
C ALA A 74 -3.57 17.46 -6.91
N VAL A 75 -4.62 18.25 -6.69
CA VAL A 75 -4.60 19.72 -6.90
C VAL A 75 -4.14 20.49 -5.66
N THR A 76 -4.00 19.86 -4.49
CA THR A 76 -3.46 20.50 -3.28
C THR A 76 -1.99 20.82 -3.44
N ASP A 77 -1.48 21.82 -2.71
CA ASP A 77 -0.06 22.15 -2.76
C ASP A 77 0.76 21.11 -2.00
N ILE A 78 1.89 20.70 -2.58
CA ILE A 78 2.79 19.69 -1.99
C ILE A 78 3.35 20.15 -0.62
N ARG A 79 3.45 21.48 -0.39
CA ARG A 79 3.90 22.06 0.87
C ARG A 79 2.95 21.73 2.02
N VAL A 80 1.65 21.63 1.76
CA VAL A 80 0.64 21.21 2.74
C VAL A 80 0.95 19.81 3.26
N TRP A 81 1.22 18.86 2.36
CA TRP A 81 1.55 17.49 2.72
C TRP A 81 2.87 17.39 3.47
N LEU A 82 3.87 18.17 3.05
CA LEU A 82 5.14 18.28 3.77
C LEU A 82 4.90 18.79 5.20
N ARG A 83 4.11 19.87 5.37
CA ARG A 83 3.84 20.51 6.67
C ARG A 83 3.09 19.57 7.62
N TYR A 84 2.09 18.86 7.15
CA TYR A 84 1.24 18.02 7.98
C TYR A 84 1.67 16.55 8.08
N ALA A 85 2.79 16.15 7.48
CA ALA A 85 3.24 14.76 7.45
C ALA A 85 3.39 14.13 8.85
N TYR A 86 4.02 14.85 9.81
CA TYR A 86 4.17 14.34 11.18
C TYR A 86 2.85 14.34 11.96
N LEU A 87 1.98 15.34 11.72
CA LEU A 87 0.66 15.38 12.35
C LEU A 87 -0.18 14.20 11.91
N LEU A 88 -0.23 13.93 10.61
CA LEU A 88 -0.98 12.78 10.04
C LEU A 88 -0.42 11.44 10.54
N TYR A 89 0.89 11.31 10.63
CA TYR A 89 1.53 10.15 11.25
C TYR A 89 1.14 9.99 12.72
N GLY A 90 1.17 11.08 13.50
CA GLY A 90 0.76 11.08 14.91
C GLY A 90 -0.72 10.70 15.10
N ILE A 91 -1.61 11.22 14.23
CA ILE A 91 -3.04 10.86 14.24
C ILE A 91 -3.21 9.37 13.93
N ALA A 92 -2.55 8.85 12.89
CA ALA A 92 -2.63 7.42 12.53
C ALA A 92 -2.09 6.53 13.67
N LEU A 93 -0.98 6.93 14.30
CA LEU A 93 -0.40 6.22 15.44
C LEU A 93 -1.35 6.24 16.66
N PHE A 94 -1.96 7.38 16.95
CA PHE A 94 -2.97 7.51 18.00
C PHE A 94 -4.17 6.60 17.75
N LEU A 95 -4.69 6.58 16.51
CA LEU A 95 -5.78 5.70 16.13
C LEU A 95 -5.42 4.21 16.25
N LEU A 96 -4.16 3.82 15.96
CA LEU A 96 -3.68 2.45 16.18
C LEU A 96 -3.72 2.08 17.67
N ILE A 97 -3.35 3.00 18.57
CA ILE A 97 -3.43 2.79 20.02
C ILE A 97 -4.89 2.70 20.48
N VAL A 98 -5.77 3.54 19.93
CA VAL A 98 -7.21 3.50 20.25
C VAL A 98 -7.83 2.16 19.84
N VAL A 99 -7.46 1.61 18.67
CA VAL A 99 -7.93 0.29 18.23
C VAL A 99 -7.50 -0.82 19.18
N GLU A 100 -6.30 -0.75 19.73
CA GLU A 100 -5.81 -1.73 20.70
C GLU A 100 -6.67 -1.77 21.98
N ILE A 101 -7.22 -0.61 22.38
CA ILE A 101 -7.97 -0.44 23.62
C ILE A 101 -9.49 -0.62 23.40
N ALA A 102 -10.02 -0.10 22.30
CA ALA A 102 -11.47 0.06 22.07
C ALA A 102 -11.92 -0.45 20.68
N GLY A 103 -11.09 -1.22 19.97
CA GLY A 103 -11.44 -1.73 18.64
C GLY A 103 -12.47 -2.85 18.68
N ASP A 104 -13.29 -2.93 17.63
CA ASP A 104 -14.21 -4.05 17.41
C ASP A 104 -13.44 -5.29 16.93
N SER A 105 -13.78 -6.44 17.52
CA SER A 105 -13.21 -7.73 17.13
C SER A 105 -13.96 -8.31 15.93
N GLY A 106 -13.34 -8.20 14.75
CA GLY A 106 -13.78 -8.91 13.56
C GLY A 106 -12.86 -10.10 13.27
N MET A 107 -13.41 -11.29 13.02
CA MET A 107 -12.64 -12.52 12.73
C MET A 107 -11.53 -12.85 13.77
N GLY A 108 -11.77 -12.56 15.04
CA GLY A 108 -10.83 -12.87 16.13
C GLY A 108 -9.67 -11.88 16.33
N ALA A 109 -9.70 -10.72 15.66
CA ALA A 109 -8.70 -9.68 15.81
C ALA A 109 -9.34 -8.28 15.89
N GLN A 110 -8.87 -7.46 16.81
CA GLN A 110 -9.31 -6.07 16.97
C GLN A 110 -8.54 -5.18 15.99
N ARG A 111 -9.14 -4.85 14.86
CA ARG A 111 -8.48 -4.08 13.78
C ARG A 111 -9.28 -2.92 13.27
N TRP A 112 -10.56 -2.84 13.62
CA TRP A 112 -11.52 -1.91 13.04
C TRP A 112 -12.07 -0.94 14.07
N LEU A 113 -12.21 0.33 13.68
CA LEU A 113 -12.99 1.32 14.39
C LEU A 113 -14.29 1.53 13.62
N VAL A 114 -15.40 1.18 14.22
CA VAL A 114 -16.73 1.44 13.63
C VAL A 114 -17.28 2.75 14.19
N ILE A 115 -17.30 3.79 13.35
CA ILE A 115 -17.81 5.10 13.70
C ILE A 115 -19.02 5.40 12.81
N ARG A 116 -20.20 5.44 13.39
CA ARG A 116 -21.48 5.73 12.68
C ARG A 116 -21.69 4.85 11.42
N GLY A 117 -21.34 3.58 11.48
CA GLY A 117 -21.49 2.63 10.36
C GLY A 117 -20.35 2.65 9.33
N LEU A 118 -19.35 3.51 9.49
CA LEU A 118 -18.12 3.48 8.71
C LEU A 118 -17.06 2.68 9.46
N SER A 119 -16.60 1.59 8.88
CA SER A 119 -15.47 0.81 9.40
C SER A 119 -14.17 1.38 8.86
N ILE A 120 -13.32 1.89 9.74
CA ILE A 120 -12.01 2.44 9.42
C ILE A 120 -10.94 1.52 9.99
N GLN A 121 -9.94 1.18 9.20
CA GLN A 121 -8.77 0.43 9.62
C GLN A 121 -7.55 1.38 9.71
N PRO A 122 -7.12 1.80 10.90
CA PRO A 122 -6.04 2.78 11.05
C PRO A 122 -4.69 2.33 10.50
N SER A 123 -4.43 1.03 10.48
CA SER A 123 -3.22 0.47 9.90
C SER A 123 -3.11 0.70 8.39
N GLU A 124 -4.24 0.84 7.67
CA GLU A 124 -4.24 1.23 6.26
C GLU A 124 -3.73 2.67 6.09
N MET A 125 -4.23 3.59 6.93
CA MET A 125 -3.78 4.99 6.94
C MET A 125 -2.30 5.09 7.32
N MET A 126 -1.84 4.27 8.27
CA MET A 126 -0.45 4.26 8.73
C MET A 126 0.52 3.94 7.59
N LYS A 127 0.18 3.06 6.64
CA LYS A 127 1.05 2.75 5.47
C LYS A 127 1.41 3.99 4.65
N ILE A 128 0.46 4.92 4.48
CA ILE A 128 0.72 6.16 3.74
C ILE A 128 1.41 7.20 4.60
N THR A 129 0.94 7.38 5.84
CA THR A 129 1.46 8.44 6.72
C THR A 129 2.90 8.19 7.15
N ILE A 130 3.32 6.93 7.29
CA ILE A 130 4.73 6.57 7.55
C ILE A 130 5.63 6.97 6.38
N LEU A 131 5.20 6.76 5.13
CA LEU A 131 5.94 7.19 3.94
C LEU A 131 6.10 8.72 3.93
N MET A 132 5.01 9.45 4.22
CA MET A 132 5.04 10.92 4.31
C MET A 132 5.99 11.41 5.41
N ALA A 133 5.92 10.83 6.59
CA ALA A 133 6.72 11.23 7.74
C ALA A 133 8.21 10.93 7.52
N LEU A 134 8.55 9.76 7.00
CA LEU A 134 9.92 9.41 6.65
C LEU A 134 10.46 10.25 5.50
N ALA A 135 9.65 10.50 4.44
CA ALA A 135 10.04 11.37 3.34
C ALA A 135 10.33 12.79 3.84
N ARG A 136 9.53 13.32 4.80
CA ARG A 136 9.78 14.61 5.46
C ARG A 136 11.06 14.58 6.28
N TYR A 137 11.32 13.51 7.03
CA TYR A 137 12.53 13.38 7.84
C TYR A 137 13.79 13.48 6.97
N PHE A 138 13.82 12.78 5.85
CA PHE A 138 14.95 12.74 4.92
C PHE A 138 14.98 13.92 3.94
N TYR A 139 13.93 14.73 3.86
CA TYR A 139 13.88 15.90 2.99
C TYR A 139 14.96 16.94 3.32
N ALA A 140 15.19 17.21 4.61
CA ALA A 140 16.18 18.19 5.07
C ALA A 140 17.57 17.57 5.30
N SER A 141 17.74 16.24 5.15
CA SER A 141 19.00 15.56 5.42
C SER A 141 19.98 15.63 4.26
N ARG A 142 21.27 15.69 4.60
CA ARG A 142 22.34 15.46 3.63
C ARG A 142 22.52 13.95 3.42
N LEU A 143 22.94 13.54 2.23
CA LEU A 143 23.21 12.12 1.92
C LEU A 143 24.23 11.48 2.90
N GLU A 144 25.16 12.27 3.42
CA GLU A 144 26.15 11.84 4.41
C GLU A 144 25.55 11.44 5.75
N ASP A 145 24.46 12.13 6.16
CA ASP A 145 23.79 11.88 7.44
C ASP A 145 23.01 10.58 7.41
N ALA A 146 22.39 10.20 6.28
CA ALA A 146 21.70 8.94 6.10
C ALA A 146 22.61 7.70 6.27
N GLY A 147 23.94 7.89 6.20
CA GLY A 147 24.93 6.84 6.46
C GLY A 147 25.31 6.66 7.94
N ARG A 148 24.80 7.50 8.88
CA ARG A 148 25.14 7.44 10.30
C ARG A 148 24.05 6.70 11.09
N ILE A 149 24.44 5.73 11.91
CA ILE A 149 23.50 4.94 12.74
C ILE A 149 22.69 5.84 13.69
N THR A 150 23.33 6.82 14.30
CA THR A 150 22.68 7.76 15.22
C THR A 150 21.55 8.56 14.56
N TYR A 151 21.72 8.91 13.28
CA TYR A 151 20.71 9.62 12.51
C TYR A 151 19.53 8.72 12.13
N LEU A 152 19.78 7.41 11.91
CA LEU A 152 18.73 6.44 11.57
C LEU A 152 17.91 5.97 12.78
N PHE A 153 18.33 6.28 14.01
CA PHE A 153 17.61 5.86 15.21
C PHE A 153 16.15 6.30 15.22
N VAL A 154 15.89 7.58 14.91
CA VAL A 154 14.52 8.13 14.88
C VAL A 154 13.67 7.49 13.76
N PRO A 155 14.12 7.44 12.49
CA PRO A 155 13.38 6.72 11.43
C PRO A 155 13.09 5.26 11.77
N VAL A 156 14.04 4.54 12.36
CA VAL A 156 13.84 3.14 12.77
C VAL A 156 12.75 3.05 13.84
N LEU A 157 12.73 3.94 14.84
CA LEU A 157 11.64 4.01 15.83
C LEU A 157 10.30 4.31 15.16
N MET A 158 10.26 5.26 14.22
CA MET A 158 9.04 5.59 13.48
C MET A 158 8.50 4.38 12.68
N ILE A 159 9.35 3.45 12.28
CA ILE A 159 8.96 2.21 11.60
C ILE A 159 8.53 1.14 12.61
N LEU A 160 9.36 0.91 13.63
CA LEU A 160 9.15 -0.20 14.55
C LEU A 160 7.95 -0.01 15.48
N VAL A 161 7.69 1.21 15.96
CA VAL A 161 6.57 1.47 16.87
C VAL A 161 5.23 1.08 16.26
N PRO A 162 4.82 1.60 15.09
CA PRO A 162 3.56 1.18 14.48
C PRO A 162 3.55 -0.29 14.04
N ALA A 163 4.69 -0.83 13.57
CA ALA A 163 4.78 -2.24 13.19
C ALA A 163 4.54 -3.17 14.39
N LEU A 164 5.10 -2.86 15.56
CA LEU A 164 4.89 -3.63 16.78
C LEU A 164 3.45 -3.52 17.30
N LEU A 165 2.82 -2.35 17.21
CA LEU A 165 1.40 -2.18 17.55
C LEU A 165 0.51 -3.05 16.65
N VAL A 166 0.76 -3.04 15.33
CA VAL A 166 0.00 -3.86 14.37
C VAL A 166 0.26 -5.36 14.57
N LEU A 167 1.46 -5.75 14.97
CA LEU A 167 1.75 -7.14 15.35
C LEU A 167 0.94 -7.61 16.55
N ARG A 168 0.69 -6.71 17.52
CA ARG A 168 -0.20 -7.01 18.68
C ARG A 168 -1.67 -7.18 18.28
N GLN A 169 -2.10 -6.52 17.17
CA GLN A 169 -3.43 -6.65 16.59
C GLN A 169 -3.58 -7.89 15.70
N PRO A 170 -2.83 -8.93 15.92
CA PRO A 170 -2.47 -10.12 15.11
C PRO A 170 -2.57 -9.91 13.58
N ASP A 171 -2.00 -8.82 13.05
CA ASP A 171 -1.97 -8.51 11.63
C ASP A 171 -0.54 -8.55 11.06
N LEU A 172 -0.06 -9.77 10.76
CA LEU A 172 1.26 -9.99 10.18
C LEU A 172 1.43 -9.33 8.81
N GLY A 173 0.39 -9.38 7.98
CA GLY A 173 0.43 -8.83 6.64
C GLY A 173 0.73 -7.33 6.65
N THR A 174 -0.07 -6.57 7.39
CA THR A 174 0.09 -5.11 7.49
C THR A 174 1.37 -4.72 8.23
N ALA A 175 1.76 -5.45 9.30
CA ALA A 175 3.01 -5.21 10.00
C ALA A 175 4.23 -5.38 9.08
N THR A 176 4.25 -6.45 8.28
CA THR A 176 5.30 -6.69 7.27
C THR A 176 5.32 -5.58 6.24
N MET A 177 4.17 -5.10 5.77
CA MET A 177 4.09 -3.98 4.82
C MET A 177 4.64 -2.68 5.41
N LEU A 178 4.36 -2.37 6.69
CA LEU A 178 4.94 -1.19 7.35
C LEU A 178 6.47 -1.28 7.41
N LEU A 179 7.02 -2.45 7.73
CA LEU A 179 8.46 -2.69 7.71
C LEU A 179 9.04 -2.51 6.30
N VAL A 180 8.40 -3.10 5.28
CA VAL A 180 8.83 -2.98 3.88
C VAL A 180 8.78 -1.51 3.42
N CYS A 181 7.71 -0.77 3.72
CA CYS A 181 7.60 0.66 3.43
C CYS A 181 8.76 1.45 4.05
N GLY A 182 9.02 1.20 5.35
CA GLY A 182 10.10 1.86 6.07
C GLY A 182 11.47 1.55 5.51
N VAL A 183 11.80 0.27 5.34
CA VAL A 183 13.07 -0.20 4.76
C VAL A 183 13.29 0.38 3.36
N THR A 184 12.24 0.42 2.55
CA THR A 184 12.29 1.03 1.21
C THR A 184 12.70 2.50 1.28
N ILE A 185 12.07 3.30 2.15
CA ILE A 185 12.45 4.72 2.29
C ILE A 185 13.87 4.87 2.82
N LEU A 186 14.30 4.06 3.80
CA LEU A 186 15.68 4.09 4.30
C LEU A 186 16.69 3.79 3.18
N PHE A 187 16.40 2.80 2.34
CA PHE A 187 17.24 2.45 1.20
C PHE A 187 17.32 3.59 0.18
N LEU A 188 16.18 4.17 -0.19
CA LEU A 188 16.08 5.28 -1.14
C LEU A 188 16.70 6.58 -0.61
N ALA A 189 16.71 6.77 0.70
CA ALA A 189 17.36 7.90 1.37
C ALA A 189 18.88 7.79 1.42
N GLY A 190 19.45 6.61 1.06
CA GLY A 190 20.90 6.40 1.01
C GLY A 190 21.51 5.75 2.24
N ALA A 191 20.73 5.04 3.05
CA ALA A 191 21.26 4.22 4.14
C ALA A 191 22.23 3.14 3.58
N LYS A 192 23.32 2.89 4.31
CA LYS A 192 24.38 1.99 3.83
C LYS A 192 23.92 0.54 3.75
N ALA A 193 24.28 -0.16 2.67
CA ALA A 193 23.85 -1.55 2.41
C ALA A 193 24.16 -2.51 3.57
N TRP A 194 25.26 -2.35 4.28
CA TRP A 194 25.63 -3.19 5.41
C TRP A 194 24.59 -3.15 6.57
N MET A 195 23.87 -2.01 6.73
CA MET A 195 22.84 -1.87 7.77
C MET A 195 21.65 -2.78 7.47
N PHE A 196 21.28 -2.95 6.20
CA PHE A 196 20.23 -3.89 5.79
C PHE A 196 20.68 -5.33 5.96
N ILE A 197 21.95 -5.63 5.66
CA ILE A 197 22.55 -6.95 5.88
C ILE A 197 22.55 -7.26 7.39
N ALA A 198 23.02 -6.32 8.21
CA ALA A 198 23.02 -6.47 9.68
C ALA A 198 21.58 -6.63 10.22
N GLY A 199 20.62 -5.83 9.75
CA GLY A 199 19.21 -5.97 10.10
C GLY A 199 18.65 -7.34 9.70
N GLY A 200 18.93 -7.81 8.49
CA GLY A 200 18.54 -9.14 8.01
C GLY A 200 19.13 -10.26 8.86
N LEU A 201 20.42 -10.20 9.18
CA LEU A 201 21.09 -11.16 10.07
C LEU A 201 20.48 -11.14 11.47
N THR A 202 20.12 -9.97 11.99
CA THR A 202 19.42 -9.85 13.29
C THR A 202 18.06 -10.55 13.25
N VAL A 203 17.27 -10.36 12.18
CA VAL A 203 15.98 -11.04 12.01
C VAL A 203 16.15 -12.55 11.90
N ILE A 204 17.15 -13.02 11.15
CA ILE A 204 17.47 -14.45 11.04
C ILE A 204 17.90 -15.03 12.40
N GLY A 205 18.77 -14.33 13.12
CA GLY A 205 19.21 -14.75 14.47
C GLY A 205 18.07 -14.73 15.49
N ALA A 206 17.12 -13.80 15.33
CA ALA A 206 15.93 -13.72 16.18
C ALA A 206 14.79 -14.65 15.71
N ALA A 207 14.93 -15.37 14.59
CA ALA A 207 13.86 -16.21 14.04
C ALA A 207 13.39 -17.28 15.04
N PHE A 208 14.31 -17.95 15.75
CA PHE A 208 13.95 -18.95 16.75
C PHE A 208 13.22 -18.37 17.96
N PRO A 209 13.71 -17.31 18.65
CA PRO A 209 12.94 -16.66 19.71
C PRO A 209 11.62 -16.07 19.23
N ILE A 210 11.55 -15.47 18.02
CA ILE A 210 10.31 -14.97 17.43
C ILE A 210 9.31 -16.12 17.26
N TRP A 211 9.74 -17.24 16.70
CA TRP A 211 8.91 -18.43 16.54
C TRP A 211 8.36 -18.92 17.88
N LYS A 212 9.19 -18.99 18.91
CA LYS A 212 8.82 -19.59 20.19
C LYS A 212 8.00 -18.67 21.09
N TYR A 213 8.31 -17.36 21.12
CA TYR A 213 7.79 -16.43 22.13
C TYR A 213 6.89 -15.32 21.56
N VAL A 214 6.98 -15.01 20.26
CA VAL A 214 6.27 -13.87 19.67
C VAL A 214 5.11 -14.30 18.81
N LEU A 215 5.25 -15.37 18.00
CA LEU A 215 4.21 -15.84 17.12
C LEU A 215 3.08 -16.51 17.89
N HIS A 216 1.84 -16.11 17.60
CA HIS A 216 0.62 -16.78 18.06
C HIS A 216 0.44 -18.14 17.35
N ASP A 217 -0.31 -19.05 17.96
CA ASP A 217 -0.50 -20.41 17.44
C ASP A 217 -1.08 -20.44 16.02
N TYR A 218 -2.05 -19.55 15.71
CA TYR A 218 -2.61 -19.46 14.37
C TYR A 218 -1.58 -18.99 13.32
N GLN A 219 -0.60 -18.14 13.69
CA GLN A 219 0.47 -17.68 12.81
C GLN A 219 1.47 -18.81 12.53
N ARG A 220 1.81 -19.58 13.57
CA ARG A 220 2.64 -20.78 13.42
C ARG A 220 1.93 -21.81 12.55
N ALA A 221 0.62 -22.03 12.78
CA ALA A 221 -0.18 -22.94 11.95
C ALA A 221 -0.11 -22.56 10.47
N ARG A 222 -0.26 -21.26 10.10
CA ARG A 222 -0.12 -20.80 8.72
C ARG A 222 1.24 -21.11 8.10
N LEU A 223 2.34 -20.94 8.87
CA LEU A 223 3.69 -21.24 8.39
C LEU A 223 3.90 -22.76 8.22
N VAL A 224 3.42 -23.57 9.16
CA VAL A 224 3.49 -25.04 9.07
C VAL A 224 2.64 -25.56 7.90
N THR A 225 1.41 -25.06 7.77
CA THR A 225 0.52 -25.44 6.67
C THR A 225 1.06 -25.01 5.32
N PHE A 226 1.77 -23.89 5.23
CA PHE A 226 2.44 -23.48 4.00
C PHE A 226 3.53 -24.49 3.58
N MET A 227 4.29 -25.01 4.54
CA MET A 227 5.34 -26.02 4.27
C MET A 227 4.76 -27.37 3.89
N ASN A 228 3.60 -27.72 4.44
CA ASN A 228 2.91 -28.98 4.18
C ASN A 228 1.38 -28.79 4.15
N PRO A 229 0.80 -28.28 3.04
CA PRO A 229 -0.63 -28.00 2.94
C PRO A 229 -1.52 -29.24 3.10
N GLU A 230 -0.99 -30.42 2.80
CA GLU A 230 -1.71 -31.69 2.88
C GLU A 230 -1.96 -32.15 4.31
N HIS A 231 -1.25 -31.58 5.28
CA HIS A 231 -1.42 -31.91 6.70
C HIS A 231 -2.70 -31.33 7.32
N ASP A 232 -3.25 -30.25 6.73
CA ASP A 232 -4.51 -29.62 7.15
C ASP A 232 -5.41 -29.34 5.94
N PRO A 233 -5.94 -30.41 5.29
CA PRO A 233 -6.67 -30.29 4.06
C PRO A 233 -8.09 -29.70 4.22
N LEU A 234 -8.57 -29.50 5.46
CA LEU A 234 -9.89 -28.92 5.77
C LEU A 234 -9.81 -27.54 6.46
N GLY A 235 -8.60 -27.10 6.85
CA GLY A 235 -8.37 -25.81 7.48
C GLY A 235 -7.63 -24.82 6.57
N THR A 236 -6.54 -24.23 7.06
CA THR A 236 -5.78 -23.21 6.33
C THR A 236 -5.13 -23.74 5.04
N GLY A 237 -4.80 -25.05 4.95
CA GLY A 237 -4.29 -25.70 3.75
C GLY A 237 -5.32 -25.79 2.62
N TYR A 238 -6.61 -25.89 2.98
CA TYR A 238 -7.71 -25.93 2.03
C TYR A 238 -7.68 -24.74 1.05
N HIS A 239 -7.52 -23.54 1.58
CA HIS A 239 -7.51 -22.32 0.75
C HIS A 239 -6.37 -22.31 -0.27
N ILE A 240 -5.17 -22.77 0.11
CA ILE A 240 -4.01 -22.84 -0.80
C ILE A 240 -4.23 -23.89 -1.88
N ILE A 241 -4.74 -25.06 -1.51
CA ILE A 241 -5.00 -26.17 -2.45
C ILE A 241 -6.08 -25.75 -3.45
N GLN A 242 -7.21 -25.21 -2.97
CA GLN A 242 -8.31 -24.78 -3.84
C GLN A 242 -7.89 -23.61 -4.74
N SER A 243 -7.08 -22.68 -4.25
CA SER A 243 -6.53 -21.60 -5.05
C SER A 243 -5.68 -22.13 -6.21
N LYS A 244 -4.79 -23.10 -5.96
CA LYS A 244 -3.96 -23.73 -7.00
C LYS A 244 -4.80 -24.51 -8.01
N ILE A 245 -5.83 -25.24 -7.55
CA ILE A 245 -6.76 -25.96 -8.43
C ILE A 245 -7.51 -24.98 -9.34
N ALA A 246 -8.04 -23.89 -8.78
CA ALA A 246 -8.77 -22.88 -9.53
C ALA A 246 -7.88 -22.19 -10.57
N LEU A 247 -6.66 -21.76 -10.19
CA LEU A 247 -5.66 -21.20 -11.10
C LEU A 247 -5.34 -22.17 -12.25
N GLY A 248 -5.09 -23.44 -11.94
CA GLY A 248 -4.77 -24.46 -12.95
C GLY A 248 -5.96 -24.79 -13.86
N SER A 249 -7.18 -24.75 -13.33
CA SER A 249 -8.41 -25.07 -14.07
C SER A 249 -8.81 -24.03 -15.11
N GLY A 250 -8.32 -22.77 -14.97
CA GLY A 250 -8.59 -21.71 -15.93
C GLY A 250 -7.87 -21.88 -17.28
N GLY A 251 -6.79 -22.65 -17.34
CA GLY A 251 -6.03 -22.86 -18.57
C GLY A 251 -5.53 -21.55 -19.20
N ILE A 252 -5.51 -21.49 -20.55
CA ILE A 252 -5.01 -20.31 -21.27
C ILE A 252 -6.07 -19.20 -21.36
N PHE A 253 -7.31 -19.54 -21.72
CA PHE A 253 -8.37 -18.58 -22.02
C PHE A 253 -9.47 -18.48 -20.96
N GLY A 254 -9.40 -19.28 -19.90
CA GLY A 254 -10.39 -19.33 -18.84
C GLY A 254 -11.60 -20.18 -19.17
N LYS A 255 -12.50 -20.29 -18.21
CA LYS A 255 -13.77 -21.01 -18.34
C LYS A 255 -14.88 -20.16 -18.93
N GLY A 256 -14.74 -18.84 -18.89
CA GLY A 256 -15.75 -17.85 -19.23
C GLY A 256 -16.16 -17.01 -18.03
N TYR A 257 -16.56 -15.76 -18.30
CA TYR A 257 -17.04 -14.83 -17.29
C TYR A 257 -18.34 -15.37 -16.66
N LEU A 258 -18.44 -15.39 -15.34
CA LEU A 258 -19.51 -15.99 -14.55
C LEU A 258 -19.55 -17.55 -14.59
N GLU A 259 -18.55 -18.22 -15.19
CA GLU A 259 -18.53 -19.69 -15.33
C GLU A 259 -17.44 -20.37 -14.47
N GLY A 260 -16.86 -19.63 -13.51
CA GLY A 260 -15.85 -20.14 -12.59
C GLY A 260 -16.43 -21.14 -11.58
N SER A 261 -16.21 -22.44 -11.78
CA SER A 261 -16.82 -23.49 -10.94
C SER A 261 -16.31 -23.47 -9.50
N GLN A 262 -15.01 -23.22 -9.26
CA GLN A 262 -14.44 -23.19 -7.91
C GLN A 262 -14.92 -21.95 -7.13
N SER A 263 -15.08 -20.83 -7.84
CA SER A 263 -15.52 -19.55 -7.27
C SER A 263 -17.02 -19.59 -6.92
N HIS A 264 -17.86 -20.10 -7.82
CA HIS A 264 -19.33 -20.10 -7.67
C HIS A 264 -19.82 -21.17 -6.69
N LEU A 265 -19.18 -22.33 -6.63
CA LEU A 265 -19.52 -23.40 -5.69
C LEU A 265 -19.03 -23.14 -4.26
N SER A 266 -18.51 -21.91 -3.99
CA SER A 266 -18.07 -21.47 -2.65
C SER A 266 -16.96 -22.32 -2.03
N PHE A 267 -16.14 -22.98 -2.86
CA PHE A 267 -14.94 -23.68 -2.39
C PHE A 267 -13.85 -22.72 -1.92
N LEU A 268 -13.92 -21.42 -2.30
CA LEU A 268 -13.04 -20.34 -1.85
C LEU A 268 -13.81 -19.35 -0.96
N PRO A 269 -13.74 -19.44 0.39
CA PRO A 269 -14.50 -18.57 1.29
C PRO A 269 -14.21 -17.08 1.13
N GLU A 270 -12.94 -16.69 0.93
CA GLU A 270 -12.49 -15.30 0.79
C GLU A 270 -12.29 -14.89 -0.68
N LYS A 271 -13.15 -15.39 -1.60
CA LYS A 271 -13.05 -15.12 -3.03
C LYS A 271 -13.16 -13.66 -3.44
N HIS A 272 -13.87 -12.85 -2.64
CA HIS A 272 -14.09 -11.43 -2.89
C HIS A 272 -13.00 -10.52 -2.29
N THR A 273 -12.13 -11.05 -1.44
CA THR A 273 -11.04 -10.32 -0.78
C THR A 273 -9.68 -10.81 -1.26
N ASP A 274 -9.07 -11.77 -0.55
CA ASP A 274 -7.67 -12.14 -0.73
C ASP A 274 -7.43 -13.00 -1.97
N PHE A 275 -8.42 -13.77 -2.40
CA PHE A 275 -8.33 -14.74 -3.51
C PHE A 275 -9.02 -14.30 -4.80
N ILE A 276 -9.32 -13.00 -4.96
CA ILE A 276 -10.00 -12.51 -6.16
C ILE A 276 -9.18 -12.70 -7.44
N PHE A 277 -7.83 -12.69 -7.34
CA PHE A 277 -6.95 -13.01 -8.47
C PHE A 277 -7.13 -14.46 -8.95
N THR A 278 -7.34 -15.40 -8.04
CA THR A 278 -7.64 -16.79 -8.38
C THR A 278 -8.90 -16.90 -9.22
N MET A 279 -9.95 -16.18 -8.82
CA MET A 279 -11.21 -16.14 -9.54
C MET A 279 -11.04 -15.54 -10.94
N LEU A 280 -10.31 -14.41 -11.05
CA LEU A 280 -9.99 -13.79 -12.34
C LEU A 280 -9.25 -14.77 -13.25
N ALA A 281 -8.26 -15.49 -12.71
CA ALA A 281 -7.49 -16.45 -13.48
C ALA A 281 -8.29 -17.72 -13.82
N GLU A 282 -9.28 -18.12 -13.04
CA GLU A 282 -10.21 -19.19 -13.38
C GLU A 282 -11.13 -18.79 -14.55
N GLU A 283 -11.71 -17.58 -14.51
CA GLU A 283 -12.68 -17.09 -15.50
C GLU A 283 -12.04 -16.66 -16.81
N PHE A 284 -10.89 -15.97 -16.77
CA PHE A 284 -10.20 -15.40 -17.94
C PHE A 284 -8.89 -16.11 -18.29
N GLY A 285 -8.50 -17.11 -17.53
CA GLY A 285 -7.30 -17.90 -17.76
C GLY A 285 -6.00 -17.12 -17.57
N MET A 286 -4.94 -17.68 -18.13
CA MET A 286 -3.61 -17.05 -18.12
C MET A 286 -3.62 -15.70 -18.84
N VAL A 287 -4.38 -15.54 -19.91
CA VAL A 287 -4.49 -14.29 -20.68
C VAL A 287 -5.06 -13.17 -19.80
N GLY A 288 -6.13 -13.43 -19.05
CA GLY A 288 -6.71 -12.44 -18.11
C GLY A 288 -5.76 -12.08 -16.99
N GLY A 289 -5.08 -13.08 -16.39
CA GLY A 289 -4.06 -12.84 -15.37
C GLY A 289 -2.90 -11.98 -15.87
N LEU A 290 -2.36 -12.28 -17.06
CA LEU A 290 -1.27 -11.49 -17.67
C LEU A 290 -1.74 -10.09 -18.08
N ALA A 291 -2.98 -9.94 -18.56
CA ALA A 291 -3.55 -8.62 -18.87
C ALA A 291 -3.62 -7.73 -17.62
N LEU A 292 -4.11 -8.26 -16.50
CA LEU A 292 -4.12 -7.54 -15.22
C LEU A 292 -2.71 -7.19 -14.73
N LEU A 293 -1.75 -8.13 -14.82
CA LEU A 293 -0.35 -7.84 -14.52
C LEU A 293 0.23 -6.75 -15.41
N GLY A 294 -0.15 -6.71 -16.70
CA GLY A 294 0.19 -5.64 -17.63
C GLY A 294 -0.34 -4.28 -17.17
N VAL A 295 -1.58 -4.21 -16.70
CA VAL A 295 -2.16 -2.98 -16.12
C VAL A 295 -1.38 -2.52 -14.89
N TYR A 296 -1.04 -3.44 -13.96
CA TYR A 296 -0.23 -3.12 -12.79
C TYR A 296 1.18 -2.65 -13.17
N LEU A 297 1.80 -3.31 -14.15
CA LEU A 297 3.11 -2.90 -14.66
C LEU A 297 3.07 -1.48 -15.24
N LEU A 298 2.03 -1.12 -15.98
CA LEU A 298 1.86 0.24 -16.49
C LEU A 298 1.69 1.25 -15.34
N ILE A 299 0.90 0.93 -14.30
CA ILE A 299 0.76 1.78 -13.11
C ILE A 299 2.13 2.00 -12.45
N LEU A 300 2.91 0.94 -12.28
CA LEU A 300 4.25 1.00 -11.70
C LEU A 300 5.19 1.85 -12.54
N LEU A 301 5.23 1.64 -13.85
CA LEU A 301 6.08 2.41 -14.77
C LEU A 301 5.72 3.90 -14.75
N TYR A 302 4.44 4.26 -14.80
CA TYR A 302 4.00 5.65 -14.66
C TYR A 302 4.46 6.24 -13.32
N GLY A 303 4.26 5.52 -12.22
CA GLY A 303 4.66 5.97 -10.88
C GLY A 303 6.17 6.18 -10.76
N PHE A 304 7.00 5.27 -11.31
CA PHE A 304 8.45 5.44 -11.36
C PHE A 304 8.85 6.67 -12.19
N ILE A 305 8.24 6.88 -13.35
CA ILE A 305 8.50 8.06 -14.18
C ILE A 305 8.16 9.34 -13.43
N ILE A 306 7.04 9.37 -12.69
CA ILE A 306 6.64 10.51 -11.86
C ILE A 306 7.71 10.79 -10.79
N ALA A 307 8.12 9.76 -10.08
CA ALA A 307 9.13 9.86 -9.00
C ALA A 307 10.48 10.36 -9.54
N LEU A 308 10.95 9.83 -10.66
CA LEU A 308 12.23 10.20 -11.26
C LEU A 308 12.23 11.63 -11.83
N ARG A 309 11.08 12.12 -12.31
CA ARG A 309 10.94 13.49 -12.83
C ARG A 309 10.79 14.54 -11.75
N CYS A 310 10.51 14.14 -10.51
CA CYS A 310 10.34 15.07 -9.39
C CYS A 310 11.69 15.66 -8.95
N ARG A 311 11.78 17.00 -8.93
CA ARG A 311 13.00 17.73 -8.55
C ARG A 311 13.16 17.89 -7.03
N ASN A 312 12.08 17.84 -6.27
CA ASN A 312 12.17 17.94 -4.81
C ASN A 312 12.34 16.57 -4.17
N GLN A 313 13.18 16.50 -3.13
CA GLN A 313 13.52 15.23 -2.46
C GLN A 313 12.34 14.63 -1.72
N PHE A 314 11.51 15.45 -1.05
CA PHE A 314 10.31 14.97 -0.37
C PHE A 314 9.36 14.24 -1.33
N GLY A 315 8.98 14.90 -2.43
CA GLY A 315 8.08 14.30 -3.41
C GLY A 315 8.67 13.06 -4.07
N ARG A 316 9.97 13.05 -4.36
CA ARG A 316 10.66 11.90 -4.95
C ARG A 316 10.65 10.69 -4.01
N LEU A 317 10.98 10.87 -2.72
CA LEU A 317 10.95 9.80 -1.72
C LEU A 317 9.53 9.30 -1.47
N LEU A 318 8.56 10.22 -1.35
CA LEU A 318 7.16 9.88 -1.15
C LEU A 318 6.61 9.07 -2.33
N ALA A 319 6.81 9.55 -3.57
CA ALA A 319 6.34 8.88 -4.77
C ALA A 319 6.98 7.50 -4.95
N MET A 320 8.31 7.41 -4.79
CA MET A 320 9.03 6.14 -4.93
C MET A 320 8.62 5.15 -3.84
N GLY A 321 8.52 5.61 -2.57
CA GLY A 321 8.07 4.79 -1.45
C GLY A 321 6.65 4.26 -1.65
N PHE A 322 5.73 5.09 -2.13
CA PHE A 322 4.37 4.69 -2.41
C PHE A 322 4.29 3.65 -3.54
N ILE A 323 4.99 3.87 -4.65
CA ILE A 323 5.01 2.92 -5.77
C ILE A 323 5.64 1.58 -5.39
N MET A 324 6.70 1.59 -4.59
CA MET A 324 7.29 0.35 -4.07
C MET A 324 6.34 -0.36 -3.10
N SER A 325 5.63 0.37 -2.24
CA SER A 325 4.57 -0.20 -1.39
C SER A 325 3.46 -0.85 -2.23
N PHE A 326 3.00 -0.18 -3.27
CA PHE A 326 2.01 -0.72 -4.21
C PHE A 326 2.52 -2.00 -4.90
N PHE A 327 3.77 -2.00 -5.38
CA PHE A 327 4.41 -3.19 -5.95
C PHE A 327 4.40 -4.37 -4.97
N PHE A 328 4.82 -4.14 -3.73
CA PHE A 328 4.84 -5.20 -2.72
C PHE A 328 3.45 -5.73 -2.37
N MET A 329 2.43 -4.88 -2.33
CA MET A 329 1.04 -5.32 -2.11
C MET A 329 0.58 -6.24 -3.23
N VAL A 330 0.81 -5.88 -4.50
CA VAL A 330 0.48 -6.73 -5.67
C VAL A 330 1.28 -8.03 -5.63
N PHE A 331 2.59 -7.92 -5.43
CA PHE A 331 3.49 -9.08 -5.40
C PHE A 331 3.12 -10.08 -4.31
N VAL A 332 2.89 -9.61 -3.08
CA VAL A 332 2.56 -10.48 -1.95
C VAL A 332 1.21 -11.16 -2.16
N ASN A 333 0.18 -10.44 -2.63
CA ASN A 333 -1.13 -11.07 -2.89
C ASN A 333 -1.01 -12.16 -3.97
N ILE A 334 -0.38 -11.88 -5.10
CA ILE A 334 -0.25 -12.86 -6.19
C ILE A 334 0.63 -14.05 -5.76
N ALA A 335 1.75 -13.79 -5.10
CA ALA A 335 2.62 -14.85 -4.58
C ALA A 335 1.91 -15.75 -3.56
N MET A 336 1.08 -15.18 -2.69
CA MET A 336 0.25 -15.90 -1.73
C MET A 336 -0.77 -16.81 -2.44
N VAL A 337 -1.48 -16.27 -3.42
CA VAL A 337 -2.51 -17.00 -4.19
C VAL A 337 -1.88 -18.14 -5.00
N MET A 338 -0.68 -17.94 -5.53
CA MET A 338 0.10 -18.99 -6.23
C MET A 338 0.71 -20.01 -5.27
N GLY A 339 0.64 -19.77 -3.95
CA GLY A 339 1.24 -20.63 -2.94
C GLY A 339 2.77 -20.58 -2.91
N LEU A 340 3.37 -19.43 -3.25
CA LEU A 340 4.82 -19.19 -3.17
C LEU A 340 5.22 -18.63 -1.79
N ILE A 341 4.28 -18.02 -1.07
CA ILE A 341 4.45 -17.51 0.29
C ILE A 341 3.24 -17.90 1.15
N PRO A 342 3.37 -17.91 2.49
CA PRO A 342 2.24 -18.18 3.38
C PRO A 342 1.09 -17.21 3.18
N VAL A 343 -0.14 -17.65 3.51
CA VAL A 343 -1.33 -16.78 3.46
C VAL A 343 -1.24 -15.73 4.56
N VAL A 344 -1.07 -14.48 4.16
CA VAL A 344 -0.94 -13.34 5.08
C VAL A 344 -2.19 -12.46 5.16
N GLY A 345 -3.18 -12.70 4.30
CA GLY A 345 -4.44 -11.95 4.30
C GLY A 345 -4.26 -10.51 3.80
N MET A 346 -3.75 -10.34 2.58
CA MET A 346 -3.59 -9.03 1.95
C MET A 346 -4.45 -8.92 0.70
N PRO A 347 -5.37 -7.92 0.62
CA PRO A 347 -6.21 -7.73 -0.55
C PRO A 347 -5.39 -7.26 -1.75
N LEU A 348 -5.79 -7.67 -2.96
CA LEU A 348 -5.20 -7.20 -4.21
C LEU A 348 -5.60 -5.74 -4.46
N PRO A 349 -4.63 -4.81 -4.61
CA PRO A 349 -4.90 -3.38 -4.76
C PRO A 349 -5.85 -3.06 -5.92
N LEU A 350 -6.82 -2.17 -5.71
CA LEU A 350 -7.86 -1.74 -6.65
C LEU A 350 -8.89 -2.80 -7.05
N ILE A 351 -8.60 -4.08 -6.92
CA ILE A 351 -9.44 -5.19 -7.39
C ILE A 351 -10.26 -5.79 -6.25
N SER A 352 -9.61 -6.17 -5.14
CA SER A 352 -10.27 -6.80 -3.99
C SER A 352 -11.30 -5.90 -3.33
N TYR A 353 -12.33 -6.51 -2.77
CA TYR A 353 -13.27 -5.81 -1.90
C TYR A 353 -12.56 -5.30 -0.65
N GLY A 354 -12.61 -3.99 -0.43
CA GLY A 354 -11.97 -3.37 0.72
C GLY A 354 -12.36 -1.90 0.88
N GLY A 355 -13.04 -1.56 1.97
CA GLY A 355 -13.55 -0.20 2.20
C GLY A 355 -12.46 0.83 2.39
N THR A 356 -11.78 0.76 3.52
CA THR A 356 -10.68 1.66 3.88
C THR A 356 -9.45 1.49 3.01
N SER A 357 -9.13 0.26 2.62
CA SER A 357 -7.97 -0.03 1.78
C SER A 357 -8.06 0.67 0.42
N MET A 358 -9.23 0.62 -0.25
CA MET A 358 -9.45 1.30 -1.53
C MET A 358 -9.30 2.82 -1.39
N LEU A 359 -9.97 3.43 -0.39
CA LEU A 359 -9.91 4.88 -0.20
C LEU A 359 -8.51 5.35 0.15
N THR A 360 -7.79 4.64 1.02
CA THR A 360 -6.42 4.97 1.40
C THR A 360 -5.46 4.82 0.21
N LEU A 361 -5.63 3.79 -0.59
CA LEU A 361 -4.83 3.59 -1.78
C LEU A 361 -5.05 4.71 -2.81
N LEU A 362 -6.31 5.10 -3.07
CA LEU A 362 -6.64 6.21 -3.97
C LEU A 362 -6.15 7.57 -3.43
N PHE A 363 -6.17 7.77 -2.10
CA PHE A 363 -5.51 8.91 -1.47
C PHE A 363 -3.99 8.90 -1.75
N GLY A 364 -3.32 7.75 -1.65
CA GLY A 364 -1.90 7.60 -1.99
C GLY A 364 -1.60 7.91 -3.46
N PHE A 365 -2.45 7.46 -4.39
CA PHE A 365 -2.37 7.85 -5.79
C PHE A 365 -2.61 9.35 -5.99
N GLY A 366 -3.47 9.97 -5.18
CA GLY A 366 -3.66 11.42 -5.14
C GLY A 366 -2.37 12.15 -4.76
N LEU A 367 -1.65 11.66 -3.74
CA LEU A 367 -0.33 12.19 -3.36
C LEU A 367 0.69 12.03 -4.50
N LEU A 368 0.70 10.88 -5.17
CA LEU A 368 1.56 10.65 -6.32
C LEU A 368 1.26 11.65 -7.45
N MET A 369 -0.03 11.93 -7.73
CA MET A 369 -0.44 12.93 -8.71
C MET A 369 -0.10 14.36 -8.25
N CYS A 370 -0.23 14.66 -6.96
CA CYS A 370 0.22 15.94 -6.39
C CYS A 370 1.72 16.15 -6.64
N VAL A 371 2.54 15.10 -6.44
CA VAL A 371 3.97 15.13 -6.77
C VAL A 371 4.19 15.39 -8.27
N TYR A 372 3.38 14.80 -9.15
CA TYR A 372 3.48 15.03 -10.59
C TYR A 372 3.14 16.47 -10.99
N VAL A 373 2.05 17.02 -10.45
CA VAL A 373 1.62 18.41 -10.71
C VAL A 373 2.68 19.41 -10.22
N HIS A 374 3.31 19.13 -9.06
CA HIS A 374 4.30 20.01 -8.45
C HIS A 374 5.76 19.55 -8.70
N ARG A 375 6.02 18.78 -9.75
CA ARG A 375 7.35 18.17 -10.02
C ARG A 375 8.48 19.18 -10.19
N ASP A 376 8.20 20.37 -10.67
CA ASP A 376 9.17 21.43 -10.92
C ASP A 376 9.36 22.38 -9.73
N VAL A 377 8.53 22.25 -8.69
CA VAL A 377 8.62 23.08 -7.49
C VAL A 377 9.88 22.70 -6.70
N ARG A 378 10.76 23.67 -6.50
CA ARG A 378 11.93 23.52 -5.63
C ARG A 378 11.51 23.91 -4.21
N LEU A 379 11.51 22.92 -3.33
CA LEU A 379 11.34 23.15 -1.89
C LEU A 379 12.73 23.45 -1.33
N GLY A 380 12.93 24.63 -0.72
CA GLY A 380 14.19 25.00 -0.05
C GLY A 380 14.23 24.44 1.38
N PRO A 381 15.43 24.25 1.97
CA PRO A 381 15.55 24.00 3.41
C PRO A 381 14.95 25.21 4.15
N GLY A 382 13.86 25.05 4.89
CA GLY A 382 13.11 26.12 5.53
C GLY A 382 11.71 26.37 4.98
N SER A 383 11.36 25.84 3.81
CA SER A 383 10.04 26.07 3.20
C SER A 383 8.84 25.50 3.99
N ALA A 384 9.10 24.74 5.04
CA ALA A 384 8.08 24.27 5.98
C ALA A 384 7.75 25.30 7.09
N ASP A 385 8.68 26.20 7.38
CA ASP A 385 8.55 27.21 8.45
C ASP A 385 8.22 28.62 7.93
N ASP A 386 8.48 28.92 6.65
CA ASP A 386 8.34 30.26 6.06
C ASP A 386 6.89 30.68 5.76
N THR A 387 5.88 29.92 6.20
CA THR A 387 4.45 30.23 5.98
C THR A 387 3.67 30.32 7.31
N LEU A 388 4.26 30.96 8.33
CA LEU A 388 3.53 31.45 9.52
C LEU A 388 3.10 32.87 9.30
#